data_d56167a90b5c02e3fbf8d5b8f14bc5af
#
_entry.id   d56167a90b5c02e3fbf8d5b8f14bc5af
#
_cell.length_a   1.000
_cell.length_b   1.000
_cell.length_c   1.000
_cell.angle_alpha   90.00
_cell.angle_beta   90.00
_cell.angle_gamma   90.00
#
_symmetry.space_group_name_H-M   'P 1'
#
loop_
_entity.id
_entity.type
_entity.pdbx_description
1 polymer ?
#
loop_
_entity_poly.entity_id
_entity_poly.type
_entity_poly.pdbx_seq_one_letter_code
_entity_poly.pdbx_strand_id
1 'polypeptide(L)'
;VENSYLVILAVLFGTLAATVPVFMALFFTGLIGLVWVAGIDAQIVIEVLYRSMDKFALIVVLFFVLCGNIMTTGSIVEKLVKTANALAGFLPGGLAIAGVIACGLFGAISGSTVATVVAIGGFMIPALIKHHYDEQFSVGIMTTAPILGVVIPPSISMILYAMVTNDSLEALFLTGFIPGLLIIIGLSLYAYFYCRKKTFDTLQRLPFRDVLKVIRESIWALFLPLLIFGGIYSGVFTANEAAVVACFYAFFVEVFIHKDMKLRDVKRVIVSSAVTSATLLVIVAGASVFGEYLTFEQIPGKIADAVVTNISNPYIFLLAVNILLLIVGMFMDIISATLILTPIFLPLLAQFGIDTLHFGLIMTINLGIGYCTPPLGVSLYISSTVVDRDILFVTRAVLPFLAIQFVILLILTYWADLVMFLPRLVYG
;
A
#
# COMPACT_ATOMS: atom_id res chain seq x y z
N VAL A 1 12.78 -34.25 -14.20
CA VAL A 1 12.98 -32.79 -13.96
C VAL A 1 11.89 -31.95 -14.63
N GLU A 2 11.50 -32.19 -15.89
CA GLU A 2 10.44 -31.41 -16.57
C GLU A 2 9.06 -31.49 -15.88
N ASN A 3 8.71 -32.62 -15.28
CA ASN A 3 7.43 -32.80 -14.62
C ASN A 3 7.37 -32.17 -13.20
N SER A 4 8.50 -31.83 -12.61
CA SER A 4 8.56 -31.28 -11.24
C SER A 4 7.94 -29.88 -11.15
N TYR A 5 8.14 -29.05 -12.15
CA TYR A 5 7.54 -27.71 -12.18
C TYR A 5 6.02 -27.76 -12.28
N LEU A 6 5.48 -28.72 -13.06
CA LEU A 6 4.03 -28.90 -13.16
C LEU A 6 3.42 -29.33 -11.82
N VAL A 7 4.11 -30.18 -11.06
CA VAL A 7 3.68 -30.60 -9.72
C VAL A 7 3.63 -29.38 -8.78
N ILE A 8 4.68 -28.56 -8.77
CA ILE A 8 4.74 -27.37 -7.90
C ILE A 8 3.67 -26.35 -8.26
N LEU A 9 3.48 -26.07 -9.56
CA LEU A 9 2.39 -25.21 -10.02
C LEU A 9 1.01 -25.78 -9.66
N ALA A 10 0.82 -27.09 -9.83
CA ALA A 10 -0.43 -27.76 -9.47
C ALA A 10 -0.71 -27.69 -7.97
N VAL A 11 0.31 -27.84 -7.12
CA VAL A 11 0.18 -27.67 -5.66
C VAL A 11 -0.17 -26.21 -5.32
N LEU A 12 0.55 -25.24 -5.89
CA LEU A 12 0.30 -23.82 -5.62
C LEU A 12 -1.12 -23.40 -6.04
N PHE A 13 -1.46 -23.62 -7.30
CA PHE A 13 -2.77 -23.22 -7.82
C PHE A 13 -3.90 -24.09 -7.28
N GLY A 14 -3.65 -25.39 -7.03
CA GLY A 14 -4.63 -26.30 -6.43
C GLY A 14 -4.98 -25.89 -4.99
N THR A 15 -3.99 -25.53 -4.17
CA THR A 15 -4.22 -25.04 -2.81
C THR A 15 -4.92 -23.69 -2.79
N LEU A 16 -4.54 -22.78 -3.68
CA LEU A 16 -5.21 -21.48 -3.84
C LEU A 16 -6.66 -21.64 -4.30
N ALA A 17 -6.92 -22.52 -5.28
CA ALA A 17 -8.27 -22.82 -5.76
C ALA A 17 -9.12 -23.51 -4.68
N ALA A 18 -8.51 -24.27 -3.78
CA ALA A 18 -9.14 -24.86 -2.62
C ALA A 18 -9.36 -23.87 -1.46
N THR A 19 -9.18 -22.56 -1.70
CA THR A 19 -9.32 -21.49 -0.70
C THR A 19 -8.42 -21.63 0.53
N VAL A 20 -7.29 -22.31 0.40
CA VAL A 20 -6.28 -22.38 1.46
C VAL A 20 -5.64 -21.02 1.62
N PRO A 21 -5.42 -20.53 2.86
CA PRO A 21 -4.74 -19.26 3.08
C PRO A 21 -3.41 -19.18 2.33
N VAL A 22 -3.13 -18.02 1.70
CA VAL A 22 -1.97 -17.83 0.80
C VAL A 22 -0.65 -18.23 1.46
N PHE A 23 -0.45 -17.90 2.73
CA PHE A 23 0.77 -18.27 3.45
C PHE A 23 0.96 -19.79 3.57
N MET A 24 -0.13 -20.55 3.78
CA MET A 24 -0.08 -22.02 3.80
C MET A 24 0.18 -22.58 2.41
N ALA A 25 -0.47 -22.03 1.38
CA ALA A 25 -0.25 -22.44 0.00
C ALA A 25 1.23 -22.29 -0.39
N LEU A 26 1.82 -21.14 -0.07
CA LEU A 26 3.25 -20.87 -0.31
C LEU A 26 4.16 -21.77 0.52
N PHE A 27 3.87 -21.90 1.81
CA PHE A 27 4.67 -22.75 2.69
C PHE A 27 4.67 -24.21 2.23
N PHE A 28 3.50 -24.79 1.99
CA PHE A 28 3.41 -26.19 1.53
C PHE A 28 4.04 -26.37 0.15
N THR A 29 3.85 -25.45 -0.76
CA THR A 29 4.48 -25.51 -2.09
C THR A 29 6.00 -25.45 -1.98
N GLY A 30 6.53 -24.53 -1.18
CA GLY A 30 7.97 -24.43 -0.93
C GLY A 30 8.53 -25.64 -0.19
N LEU A 31 7.82 -26.17 0.82
CA LEU A 31 8.20 -27.37 1.56
C LEU A 31 8.28 -28.59 0.63
N ILE A 32 7.25 -28.83 -0.18
CA ILE A 32 7.23 -29.93 -1.15
C ILE A 32 8.35 -29.74 -2.18
N GLY A 33 8.54 -28.51 -2.66
CA GLY A 33 9.61 -28.18 -3.61
C GLY A 33 11.01 -28.46 -3.04
N LEU A 34 11.31 -27.96 -1.85
CA LEU A 34 12.62 -28.14 -1.23
C LEU A 34 12.87 -29.61 -0.82
N VAL A 35 11.92 -30.22 -0.11
CA VAL A 35 12.16 -31.56 0.50
C VAL A 35 11.99 -32.68 -0.52
N TRP A 36 10.89 -32.69 -1.30
CA TRP A 36 10.59 -33.83 -2.17
C TRP A 36 11.13 -33.66 -3.60
N VAL A 37 11.21 -32.43 -4.11
CA VAL A 37 11.71 -32.21 -5.46
C VAL A 37 13.22 -31.99 -5.48
N ALA A 38 13.70 -31.08 -4.62
CA ALA A 38 15.13 -30.74 -4.55
C ALA A 38 15.94 -31.66 -3.62
N GLY A 39 15.27 -32.52 -2.79
CA GLY A 39 15.93 -33.44 -1.89
C GLY A 39 16.67 -32.80 -0.71
N ILE A 40 16.25 -31.59 -0.34
CA ILE A 40 16.85 -30.82 0.77
C ILE A 40 16.30 -31.30 2.10
N ASP A 41 17.14 -31.32 3.13
CA ASP A 41 16.73 -31.70 4.48
C ASP A 41 15.65 -30.73 5.02
N ALA A 42 14.59 -31.29 5.60
CA ALA A 42 13.52 -30.50 6.21
C ALA A 42 14.00 -29.56 7.32
N GLN A 43 15.16 -29.82 7.92
CA GLN A 43 15.78 -28.93 8.90
C GLN A 43 16.11 -27.56 8.28
N ILE A 44 16.52 -27.51 7.01
CA ILE A 44 16.82 -26.24 6.30
C ILE A 44 15.55 -25.43 6.13
N VAL A 45 14.40 -26.06 5.90
CA VAL A 45 13.11 -25.34 5.80
C VAL A 45 12.79 -24.61 7.11
N ILE A 46 13.04 -25.26 8.26
CA ILE A 46 12.84 -24.65 9.58
C ILE A 46 13.80 -23.49 9.79
N GLU A 47 15.06 -23.64 9.36
CA GLU A 47 16.05 -22.56 9.42
C GLU A 47 15.62 -21.36 8.58
N VAL A 48 15.15 -21.58 7.33
CA VAL A 48 14.65 -20.53 6.45
C VAL A 48 13.46 -19.79 7.09
N LEU A 49 12.50 -20.53 7.67
CA LEU A 49 11.38 -19.93 8.39
C LEU A 49 11.87 -19.01 9.52
N TYR A 50 12.76 -19.49 10.36
CA TYR A 50 13.27 -18.73 11.49
C TYR A 50 14.02 -17.48 11.03
N ARG A 51 14.98 -17.64 10.11
CA ARG A 51 15.80 -16.54 9.56
C ARG A 51 14.97 -15.48 8.83
N SER A 52 13.88 -15.88 8.18
CA SER A 52 13.01 -14.93 7.48
C SER A 52 12.20 -14.05 8.43
N MET A 53 11.84 -14.58 9.60
CA MET A 53 11.12 -13.82 10.64
C MET A 53 12.06 -13.01 11.54
N ASP A 54 13.32 -13.43 11.68
CA ASP A 54 14.36 -12.73 12.45
C ASP A 54 15.05 -11.63 11.63
N LYS A 55 14.23 -10.76 11.03
CA LYS A 55 14.68 -9.60 10.27
C LYS A 55 14.32 -8.30 11.01
N PHE A 56 15.35 -7.49 11.32
CA PHE A 56 15.16 -6.21 12.03
C PHE A 56 14.19 -5.28 11.30
N ALA A 57 14.15 -5.31 9.97
CA ALA A 57 13.22 -4.52 9.17
C ALA A 57 11.73 -4.84 9.42
N LEU A 58 11.39 -6.03 9.93
CA LEU A 58 10.01 -6.41 10.25
C LEU A 58 9.45 -5.69 11.49
N ILE A 59 10.33 -5.15 12.34
CA ILE A 59 9.93 -4.32 13.49
C ILE A 59 9.19 -3.06 13.01
N VAL A 60 9.61 -2.47 11.89
CA VAL A 60 8.96 -1.31 11.28
C VAL A 60 7.49 -1.61 11.00
N VAL A 61 7.20 -2.78 10.43
CA VAL A 61 5.83 -3.20 10.08
C VAL A 61 4.97 -3.27 11.33
N LEU A 62 5.46 -3.91 12.40
CA LEU A 62 4.74 -4.05 13.67
C LEU A 62 4.34 -2.69 14.25
N PHE A 63 5.29 -1.75 14.32
CA PHE A 63 5.02 -0.45 14.94
C PHE A 63 4.17 0.46 14.05
N PHE A 64 4.30 0.44 12.72
CA PHE A 64 3.39 1.21 11.86
C PHE A 64 1.97 0.65 11.86
N VAL A 65 1.78 -0.68 11.90
CA VAL A 65 0.45 -1.29 12.09
C VAL A 65 -0.17 -0.85 13.42
N LEU A 66 0.61 -0.88 14.49
CA LEU A 66 0.14 -0.43 15.80
C LEU A 66 -0.19 1.07 15.81
N CYS A 67 0.67 1.91 15.24
CA CYS A 67 0.46 3.34 15.10
C CYS A 67 -0.83 3.64 14.31
N GLY A 68 -1.04 3.00 13.15
CA GLY A 68 -2.25 3.14 12.35
C GLY A 68 -3.52 2.73 13.10
N ASN A 69 -3.48 1.63 13.87
CA ASN A 69 -4.61 1.18 14.68
C ASN A 69 -4.91 2.10 15.87
N ILE A 70 -3.89 2.70 16.50
CA ILE A 70 -4.08 3.72 17.54
C ILE A 70 -4.83 4.91 16.94
N MET A 71 -4.41 5.40 15.79
CA MET A 71 -5.00 6.57 15.15
C MET A 71 -6.44 6.35 14.67
N THR A 72 -6.75 5.16 14.15
CA THR A 72 -8.12 4.82 13.71
C THR A 72 -9.08 4.63 14.88
N THR A 73 -8.58 4.31 16.06
CA THR A 73 -9.39 4.17 17.28
C THR A 73 -9.61 5.52 17.96
N GLY A 74 -8.69 6.47 17.79
CA GLY A 74 -8.76 7.83 18.35
C GLY A 74 -9.40 8.84 17.39
N SER A 75 -9.09 10.11 17.59
CA SER A 75 -9.66 11.26 16.84
C SER A 75 -8.72 11.82 15.77
N ILE A 76 -7.51 11.31 15.63
CA ILE A 76 -6.52 11.82 14.66
C ILE A 76 -7.09 11.82 13.24
N VAL A 77 -7.76 10.74 12.84
CA VAL A 77 -8.41 10.63 11.51
C VAL A 77 -9.40 11.76 11.27
N GLU A 78 -10.29 12.02 12.24
CA GLU A 78 -11.28 13.09 12.13
C GLU A 78 -10.62 14.48 12.02
N LYS A 79 -9.53 14.71 12.75
CA LYS A 79 -8.76 15.96 12.69
C LYS A 79 -8.05 16.14 11.35
N LEU A 80 -7.51 15.09 10.76
CA LEU A 80 -6.93 15.12 9.41
C LEU A 80 -8.00 15.50 8.37
N VAL A 81 -9.18 14.90 8.44
CA VAL A 81 -10.31 15.21 7.55
C VAL A 81 -10.79 16.67 7.76
N LYS A 82 -10.92 17.12 8.99
CA LYS A 82 -11.28 18.53 9.30
C LYS A 82 -10.27 19.51 8.71
N THR A 83 -8.98 19.21 8.81
CA THR A 83 -7.92 20.05 8.23
C THR A 83 -8.01 20.07 6.70
N ALA A 84 -8.15 18.91 6.07
CA ALA A 84 -8.31 18.81 4.63
C ALA A 84 -9.56 19.60 4.14
N ASN A 85 -10.68 19.51 4.87
CA ASN A 85 -11.90 20.26 4.59
C ASN A 85 -11.70 21.78 4.74
N ALA A 86 -10.96 22.22 5.75
CA ALA A 86 -10.67 23.64 5.95
C ALA A 86 -9.82 24.21 4.79
N LEU A 87 -8.94 23.38 4.20
CA LEU A 87 -8.04 23.78 3.11
C LEU A 87 -8.70 23.72 1.74
N ALA A 88 -9.55 22.74 1.48
CA ALA A 88 -10.06 22.46 0.13
C ALA A 88 -11.60 22.46 0.02
N GLY A 89 -12.33 22.43 1.13
CA GLY A 89 -13.79 22.25 1.16
C GLY A 89 -14.60 23.31 0.43
N PHE A 90 -14.05 24.52 0.22
CA PHE A 90 -14.71 25.63 -0.47
C PHE A 90 -14.63 25.52 -2.01
N LEU A 91 -13.83 24.61 -2.55
CA LEU A 91 -13.69 24.38 -3.99
C LEU A 91 -14.89 23.60 -4.54
N PRO A 92 -15.23 23.73 -5.84
CA PRO A 92 -16.12 22.78 -6.49
C PRO A 92 -15.62 21.34 -6.29
N GLY A 93 -16.46 20.47 -5.70
CA GLY A 93 -16.02 19.14 -5.28
C GLY A 93 -15.10 19.12 -4.05
N GLY A 94 -15.04 20.22 -3.30
CA GLY A 94 -14.08 20.44 -2.22
C GLY A 94 -14.12 19.37 -1.13
N LEU A 95 -15.29 18.85 -0.78
CA LEU A 95 -15.42 17.78 0.19
C LEU A 95 -14.77 16.47 -0.32
N ALA A 96 -14.94 16.14 -1.61
CA ALA A 96 -14.28 15.00 -2.22
C ALA A 96 -12.76 15.19 -2.33
N ILE A 97 -12.31 16.40 -2.71
CA ILE A 97 -10.87 16.76 -2.73
C ILE A 97 -10.27 16.64 -1.33
N ALA A 98 -10.98 17.12 -0.30
CA ALA A 98 -10.56 16.98 1.08
C ALA A 98 -10.44 15.51 1.50
N GLY A 99 -11.35 14.64 1.04
CA GLY A 99 -11.27 13.20 1.25
C GLY A 99 -10.01 12.59 0.62
N VAL A 100 -9.65 12.99 -0.61
CA VAL A 100 -8.42 12.54 -1.28
C VAL A 100 -7.18 13.00 -0.50
N ILE A 101 -7.13 14.28 -0.09
CA ILE A 101 -6.03 14.81 0.72
C ILE A 101 -5.93 14.08 2.06
N ALA A 102 -7.09 13.80 2.71
CA ALA A 102 -7.13 13.06 3.96
C ALA A 102 -6.62 11.62 3.78
N CYS A 103 -6.92 10.95 2.65
CA CYS A 103 -6.34 9.65 2.31
C CYS A 103 -4.81 9.72 2.19
N GLY A 104 -4.27 10.78 1.59
CA GLY A 104 -2.83 11.00 1.52
C GLY A 104 -2.19 11.23 2.89
N LEU A 105 -2.77 12.10 3.70
CA LEU A 105 -2.27 12.39 5.06
C LEU A 105 -2.35 11.17 5.98
N PHE A 106 -3.46 10.44 5.94
CA PHE A 106 -3.62 9.21 6.72
C PHE A 106 -2.73 8.08 6.18
N GLY A 107 -2.61 7.98 4.84
CA GLY A 107 -1.71 7.05 4.18
C GLY A 107 -0.27 7.22 4.63
N ALA A 108 0.20 8.46 4.73
CA ALA A 108 1.54 8.84 5.24
C ALA A 108 1.81 8.38 6.69
N ILE A 109 0.90 7.66 7.33
CA ILE A 109 1.06 7.15 8.68
C ILE A 109 0.69 5.67 8.76
N SER A 110 -0.42 5.26 8.11
CA SER A 110 -0.96 3.90 8.20
C SER A 110 -0.20 2.89 7.35
N GLY A 111 0.37 3.32 6.23
CA GLY A 111 1.07 2.46 5.28
C GLY A 111 0.19 1.39 4.62
N SER A 112 -1.14 1.51 4.67
CA SER A 112 -2.08 0.47 4.25
C SER A 112 -3.29 1.04 3.50
N THR A 113 -3.54 0.53 2.30
CA THR A 113 -4.75 0.84 1.52
C THR A 113 -6.01 0.41 2.27
N VAL A 114 -6.03 -0.81 2.83
CA VAL A 114 -7.19 -1.35 3.56
C VAL A 114 -7.57 -0.48 4.75
N ALA A 115 -6.59 -0.12 5.58
CA ALA A 115 -6.83 0.77 6.72
C ALA A 115 -7.37 2.14 6.26
N THR A 116 -6.87 2.67 5.14
CA THR A 116 -7.31 3.95 4.60
C THR A 116 -8.74 3.89 4.04
N VAL A 117 -9.13 2.80 3.36
CA VAL A 117 -10.53 2.61 2.90
C VAL A 117 -11.48 2.57 4.08
N VAL A 118 -11.16 1.81 5.12
CA VAL A 118 -12.02 1.67 6.30
C VAL A 118 -12.12 2.99 7.06
N ALA A 119 -10.97 3.64 7.34
CA ALA A 119 -10.92 4.83 8.18
C ALA A 119 -11.47 6.08 7.46
N ILE A 120 -10.96 6.38 6.26
CA ILE A 120 -11.34 7.60 5.54
C ILE A 120 -12.57 7.34 4.66
N GLY A 121 -12.61 6.22 3.93
CA GLY A 121 -13.75 5.86 3.09
C GLY A 121 -15.02 5.67 3.90
N GLY A 122 -14.95 4.93 5.02
CA GLY A 122 -16.08 4.72 5.92
C GLY A 122 -16.68 6.00 6.50
N PHE A 123 -15.85 7.04 6.72
CA PHE A 123 -16.31 8.36 7.17
C PHE A 123 -16.75 9.27 6.01
N MET A 124 -15.98 9.32 4.93
CA MET A 124 -16.19 10.29 3.86
C MET A 124 -17.30 9.92 2.89
N ILE A 125 -17.55 8.62 2.60
CA ILE A 125 -18.64 8.23 1.70
C ILE A 125 -19.99 8.69 2.23
N PRO A 126 -20.38 8.37 3.48
CA PRO A 126 -21.65 8.88 4.04
C PRO A 126 -21.69 10.41 4.11
N ALA A 127 -20.56 11.07 4.40
CA ALA A 127 -20.49 12.52 4.44
C ALA A 127 -20.74 13.15 3.06
N LEU A 128 -20.15 12.62 1.99
CA LEU A 128 -20.37 13.08 0.62
C LEU A 128 -21.84 12.91 0.21
N ILE A 129 -22.42 11.74 0.46
CA ILE A 129 -23.83 11.47 0.15
C ILE A 129 -24.76 12.43 0.90
N LYS A 130 -24.49 12.70 2.18
CA LYS A 130 -25.25 13.66 2.99
C LYS A 130 -25.19 15.09 2.43
N HIS A 131 -24.10 15.47 1.79
CA HIS A 131 -23.92 16.74 1.09
C HIS A 131 -24.36 16.70 -0.37
N HIS A 132 -25.25 15.79 -0.71
CA HIS A 132 -25.89 15.65 -2.02
C HIS A 132 -24.94 15.32 -3.18
N TYR A 133 -23.72 14.82 -2.90
CA TYR A 133 -22.87 14.27 -3.95
C TYR A 133 -23.49 12.97 -4.51
N ASP A 134 -23.26 12.75 -5.79
CA ASP A 134 -23.66 11.52 -6.46
C ASP A 134 -23.04 10.30 -5.76
N GLU A 135 -23.89 9.29 -5.47
CA GLU A 135 -23.46 8.12 -4.72
C GLU A 135 -22.36 7.35 -5.45
N GLN A 136 -22.52 7.17 -6.76
CA GLN A 136 -21.52 6.46 -7.57
C GLN A 136 -20.18 7.21 -7.62
N PHE A 137 -20.22 8.54 -7.74
CA PHE A 137 -19.01 9.37 -7.66
C PHE A 137 -18.35 9.27 -6.29
N SER A 138 -19.14 9.37 -5.21
CA SER A 138 -18.63 9.33 -3.82
C SER A 138 -17.97 8.00 -3.47
N VAL A 139 -18.62 6.90 -3.86
CA VAL A 139 -18.08 5.55 -3.68
C VAL A 139 -16.83 5.35 -4.53
N GLY A 140 -16.84 5.75 -5.80
CA GLY A 140 -15.72 5.56 -6.70
C GLY A 140 -14.45 6.27 -6.23
N ILE A 141 -14.55 7.56 -5.89
CA ILE A 141 -13.38 8.34 -5.46
C ILE A 141 -12.83 7.86 -4.11
N MET A 142 -13.70 7.51 -3.16
CA MET A 142 -13.28 7.08 -1.82
C MET A 142 -12.88 5.59 -1.76
N THR A 143 -13.16 4.81 -2.79
CA THR A 143 -12.61 3.45 -2.95
C THR A 143 -11.22 3.47 -3.57
N THR A 144 -10.95 4.41 -4.48
CA THR A 144 -9.70 4.46 -5.24
C THR A 144 -8.63 5.36 -4.61
N ALA A 145 -9.00 6.49 -3.98
CA ALA A 145 -8.05 7.37 -3.31
C ALA A 145 -7.21 6.70 -2.21
N PRO A 146 -7.71 5.70 -1.46
CA PRO A 146 -6.94 4.95 -0.46
C PRO A 146 -5.68 4.25 -0.97
N ILE A 147 -5.44 4.10 -2.27
CA ILE A 147 -4.15 3.65 -2.81
C ILE A 147 -2.99 4.50 -2.29
N LEU A 148 -3.25 5.78 -1.97
CA LEU A 148 -2.28 6.67 -1.35
C LEU A 148 -1.68 6.09 -0.06
N GLY A 149 -2.40 5.19 0.62
CA GLY A 149 -1.93 4.50 1.81
C GLY A 149 -0.76 3.54 1.60
N VAL A 150 -0.53 3.07 0.38
CA VAL A 150 0.65 2.25 0.05
C VAL A 150 1.66 3.00 -0.81
N VAL A 151 1.28 4.11 -1.42
CA VAL A 151 2.16 4.91 -2.28
C VAL A 151 2.91 5.96 -1.49
N ILE A 152 2.22 6.70 -0.62
CA ILE A 152 2.87 7.69 0.25
C ILE A 152 3.52 6.93 1.43
N PRO A 153 4.82 7.10 1.67
CA PRO A 153 5.48 6.41 2.77
C PRO A 153 4.95 6.88 4.13
N PRO A 154 5.20 6.09 5.21
CA PRO A 154 5.74 4.75 5.18
C PRO A 154 4.75 3.73 4.62
N SER A 155 5.25 2.78 3.83
CA SER A 155 4.42 1.78 3.15
C SER A 155 4.88 0.37 3.51
N ILE A 156 3.96 -0.48 3.98
CA ILE A 156 4.26 -1.86 4.36
C ILE A 156 4.80 -2.66 3.16
N SER A 157 4.22 -2.46 1.98
CA SER A 157 4.69 -3.14 0.76
C SER A 157 6.09 -2.71 0.35
N MET A 158 6.44 -1.41 0.48
CA MET A 158 7.79 -0.93 0.21
C MET A 158 8.81 -1.48 1.22
N ILE A 159 8.44 -1.61 2.50
CA ILE A 159 9.30 -2.22 3.52
C ILE A 159 9.65 -3.65 3.13
N LEU A 160 8.65 -4.45 2.75
CA LEU A 160 8.85 -5.84 2.37
C LEU A 160 9.62 -5.97 1.05
N TYR A 161 9.37 -5.08 0.09
CA TYR A 161 10.14 -5.01 -1.15
C TYR A 161 11.62 -4.73 -0.86
N ALA A 162 11.94 -3.67 -0.10
CA ALA A 162 13.31 -3.31 0.26
C ALA A 162 14.01 -4.44 1.05
N MET A 163 13.28 -5.18 1.89
CA MET A 163 13.82 -6.34 2.60
C MET A 163 14.24 -7.48 1.66
N VAL A 164 13.51 -7.69 0.57
CA VAL A 164 13.81 -8.74 -0.43
C VAL A 164 14.93 -8.32 -1.36
N THR A 165 14.94 -7.05 -1.80
CA THR A 165 15.94 -6.51 -2.73
C THR A 165 17.25 -6.11 -2.03
N ASN A 166 17.24 -5.96 -0.71
CA ASN A 166 18.29 -5.34 0.10
C ASN A 166 18.59 -3.89 -0.32
N ASP A 167 17.62 -3.18 -0.86
CA ASP A 167 17.71 -1.75 -1.16
C ASP A 167 17.54 -0.90 0.10
N SER A 168 17.99 0.38 0.03
CA SER A 168 17.72 1.35 1.09
C SER A 168 16.22 1.63 1.18
N LEU A 169 15.64 1.36 2.35
CA LEU A 169 14.24 1.62 2.63
C LEU A 169 13.92 3.11 2.57
N GLU A 170 14.84 3.94 3.07
CA GLU A 170 14.73 5.40 3.08
C GLU A 170 14.72 5.95 1.65
N ALA A 171 15.58 5.42 0.77
CA ALA A 171 15.61 5.81 -0.63
C ALA A 171 14.33 5.37 -1.36
N LEU A 172 13.84 4.16 -1.10
CA LEU A 172 12.58 3.67 -1.66
C LEU A 172 11.39 4.52 -1.19
N PHE A 173 11.35 4.95 0.06
CA PHE A 173 10.31 5.84 0.55
C PHE A 173 10.27 7.18 -0.19
N LEU A 174 11.43 7.75 -0.56
CA LEU A 174 11.47 8.99 -1.35
C LEU A 174 10.79 8.85 -2.71
N THR A 175 10.82 7.68 -3.31
CA THR A 175 10.17 7.44 -4.61
C THR A 175 8.65 7.62 -4.55
N GLY A 176 8.02 7.46 -3.39
CA GLY A 176 6.57 7.51 -3.22
C GLY A 176 5.95 8.91 -3.16
N PHE A 177 6.73 9.97 -2.83
CA PHE A 177 6.18 11.31 -2.61
C PHE A 177 5.63 11.96 -3.90
N ILE A 178 6.42 11.97 -4.97
CA ILE A 178 6.00 12.57 -6.25
C ILE A 178 4.81 11.81 -6.83
N PRO A 179 4.82 10.48 -6.93
CA PRO A 179 3.65 9.72 -7.36
C PRO A 179 2.41 9.93 -6.50
N GLY A 180 2.57 9.94 -5.18
CA GLY A 180 1.47 10.25 -4.27
C GLY A 180 0.85 11.61 -4.53
N LEU A 181 1.68 12.65 -4.75
CA LEU A 181 1.22 13.98 -5.11
C LEU A 181 0.50 14.00 -6.47
N LEU A 182 1.02 13.29 -7.47
CA LEU A 182 0.38 13.18 -8.79
C LEU A 182 -0.99 12.51 -8.71
N ILE A 183 -1.14 11.47 -7.89
CA ILE A 183 -2.44 10.81 -7.65
C ILE A 183 -3.40 11.77 -6.96
N ILE A 184 -2.96 12.50 -5.91
CA ILE A 184 -3.78 13.51 -5.24
C ILE A 184 -4.25 14.55 -6.24
N ILE A 185 -3.34 15.11 -7.04
CA ILE A 185 -3.67 16.14 -8.04
C ILE A 185 -4.62 15.57 -9.10
N GLY A 186 -4.34 14.40 -9.66
CA GLY A 186 -5.16 13.77 -10.71
C GLY A 186 -6.59 13.53 -10.26
N LEU A 187 -6.77 12.90 -9.09
CA LEU A 187 -8.11 12.65 -8.52
C LEU A 187 -8.82 13.95 -8.13
N SER A 188 -8.09 14.93 -7.58
CA SER A 188 -8.64 16.23 -7.21
C SER A 188 -9.07 17.05 -8.41
N LEU A 189 -8.31 17.06 -9.50
CA LEU A 189 -8.68 17.72 -10.75
C LEU A 189 -9.94 17.09 -11.35
N TYR A 190 -10.02 15.76 -11.36
CA TYR A 190 -11.23 15.08 -11.82
C TYR A 190 -12.45 15.47 -10.97
N ALA A 191 -12.31 15.44 -9.64
CA ALA A 191 -13.36 15.84 -8.73
C ALA A 191 -13.80 17.30 -8.97
N TYR A 192 -12.85 18.21 -9.15
CA TYR A 192 -13.12 19.62 -9.44
C TYR A 192 -13.93 19.80 -10.74
N PHE A 193 -13.48 19.20 -11.86
CA PHE A 193 -14.16 19.34 -13.14
C PHE A 193 -15.50 18.62 -13.19
N TYR A 194 -15.63 17.47 -12.54
CA TYR A 194 -16.87 16.74 -12.43
C TYR A 194 -17.93 17.55 -11.65
N CYS A 195 -17.54 18.10 -10.50
CA CYS A 195 -18.45 18.83 -9.63
C CYS A 195 -18.76 20.24 -10.12
N ARG A 196 -17.85 20.89 -10.88
CA ARG A 196 -18.10 22.22 -11.46
C ARG A 196 -19.31 22.25 -12.39
N LYS A 197 -19.66 21.14 -13.01
CA LYS A 197 -20.81 21.01 -13.93
C LYS A 197 -22.12 20.69 -13.22
N LYS A 198 -22.09 20.42 -11.91
CA LYS A 198 -23.25 20.02 -11.12
C LYS A 198 -23.41 20.95 -9.91
N THR A 199 -24.61 21.16 -9.45
CA THR A 199 -24.92 21.93 -8.24
C THR A 199 -24.82 20.99 -7.04
N PHE A 200 -23.65 20.95 -6.41
CA PHE A 200 -23.45 20.30 -5.12
C PHE A 200 -23.31 21.35 -4.02
N ASP A 201 -23.60 20.97 -2.80
CA ASP A 201 -23.38 21.83 -1.64
C ASP A 201 -21.86 22.05 -1.47
N THR A 202 -21.39 23.25 -1.80
CA THR A 202 -20.02 23.64 -1.47
C THR A 202 -19.99 24.19 -0.05
N LEU A 203 -18.99 23.76 0.72
CA LEU A 203 -18.78 24.35 2.04
C LEU A 203 -18.40 25.84 1.90
N GLN A 204 -18.90 26.67 2.79
CA GLN A 204 -18.53 28.08 2.78
C GLN A 204 -17.01 28.21 3.04
N ARG A 205 -16.38 29.15 2.31
CA ARG A 205 -14.98 29.45 2.53
C ARG A 205 -14.78 29.97 3.95
N LEU A 206 -14.03 29.24 4.76
CA LEU A 206 -13.70 29.68 6.11
C LEU A 206 -12.79 30.92 6.06
N PRO A 207 -12.99 31.89 6.94
CA PRO A 207 -12.02 32.96 7.15
C PRO A 207 -10.66 32.39 7.50
N PHE A 208 -9.58 33.05 7.07
CA PHE A 208 -8.21 32.59 7.34
C PHE A 208 -7.95 32.32 8.82
N ARG A 209 -8.56 33.10 9.70
CA ARG A 209 -8.46 32.93 11.15
C ARG A 209 -9.04 31.58 11.63
N ASP A 210 -10.15 31.15 11.03
CA ASP A 210 -10.79 29.88 11.38
C ASP A 210 -10.04 28.70 10.79
N VAL A 211 -9.47 28.83 9.58
CA VAL A 211 -8.54 27.84 9.00
C VAL A 211 -7.35 27.64 9.94
N LEU A 212 -6.73 28.73 10.41
CA LEU A 212 -5.60 28.68 11.34
C LEU A 212 -5.98 28.02 12.67
N LYS A 213 -7.22 28.26 13.15
CA LYS A 213 -7.75 27.60 14.35
C LYS A 213 -7.87 26.10 14.15
N VAL A 214 -8.44 25.64 13.03
CA VAL A 214 -8.56 24.21 12.70
C VAL A 214 -7.18 23.56 12.60
N ILE A 215 -6.21 24.19 11.92
CA ILE A 215 -4.83 23.71 11.84
C ILE A 215 -4.20 23.59 13.23
N ARG A 216 -4.40 24.60 14.09
CA ARG A 216 -3.89 24.59 15.48
C ARG A 216 -4.51 23.47 16.31
N GLU A 217 -5.80 23.20 16.16
CA GLU A 217 -6.50 22.10 16.85
C GLU A 217 -6.04 20.72 16.35
N SER A 218 -5.58 20.64 15.09
CA SER A 218 -5.11 19.42 14.44
C SER A 218 -3.57 19.28 14.44
N ILE A 219 -2.85 20.20 15.09
CA ILE A 219 -1.39 20.27 14.99
C ILE A 219 -0.70 18.98 15.42
N TRP A 220 -1.23 18.34 16.45
CA TRP A 220 -0.71 17.07 16.95
C TRP A 220 -0.87 15.93 15.92
N ALA A 221 -1.97 15.92 15.18
CA ALA A 221 -2.20 14.96 14.11
C ALA A 221 -1.27 15.22 12.90
N LEU A 222 -1.11 16.49 12.52
CA LEU A 222 -0.25 16.91 11.40
C LEU A 222 1.25 16.78 11.70
N PHE A 223 1.63 16.84 12.97
CA PHE A 223 3.02 16.72 13.38
C PHE A 223 3.54 15.27 13.21
N LEU A 224 2.67 14.27 13.25
CA LEU A 224 3.08 12.87 13.16
C LEU A 224 3.80 12.51 11.84
N PRO A 225 3.28 12.84 10.64
CA PRO A 225 4.05 12.66 9.41
C PRO A 225 5.36 13.45 9.40
N LEU A 226 5.35 14.68 9.93
CA LEU A 226 6.57 15.49 10.03
C LEU A 226 7.60 14.87 10.97
N LEU A 227 7.19 14.26 12.06
CA LEU A 227 8.05 13.54 13.00
C LEU A 227 8.73 12.35 12.30
N ILE A 228 7.96 11.56 11.55
CA ILE A 228 8.47 10.40 10.83
C ILE A 228 9.49 10.84 9.77
N PHE A 229 9.06 11.67 8.83
CA PHE A 229 9.92 12.07 7.70
C PHE A 229 11.05 12.99 8.13
N GLY A 230 10.75 13.98 8.98
CA GLY A 230 11.77 14.88 9.53
C GLY A 230 12.84 14.11 10.28
N GLY A 231 12.47 13.10 11.08
CA GLY A 231 13.38 12.25 11.81
C GLY A 231 14.27 11.38 10.92
N ILE A 232 13.65 10.74 9.90
CA ILE A 232 14.37 9.86 8.96
C ILE A 232 15.35 10.67 8.10
N TYR A 233 14.87 11.70 7.41
CA TYR A 233 15.68 12.44 6.42
C TYR A 233 16.64 13.45 7.04
N SER A 234 16.48 13.80 8.32
CA SER A 234 17.53 14.53 9.07
C SER A 234 18.65 13.62 9.59
N GLY A 235 18.51 12.29 9.45
CA GLY A 235 19.47 11.31 9.96
C GLY A 235 19.40 11.11 11.49
N VAL A 236 18.39 11.66 12.17
CA VAL A 236 18.19 11.49 13.61
C VAL A 236 17.66 10.10 13.94
N PHE A 237 16.79 9.56 13.09
CA PHE A 237 16.16 8.25 13.25
C PHE A 237 16.36 7.39 12.00
N THR A 238 16.59 6.10 12.22
CA THR A 238 16.35 5.07 11.22
C THR A 238 14.86 4.87 11.02
N ALA A 239 14.43 4.21 9.94
CA ALA A 239 13.02 3.91 9.71
C ALA A 239 12.39 3.09 10.86
N ASN A 240 13.16 2.17 11.48
CA ASN A 240 12.73 1.39 12.63
C ASN A 240 12.48 2.27 13.86
N GLU A 241 13.43 3.16 14.18
CA GLU A 241 13.30 4.08 15.32
C GLU A 241 12.16 5.08 15.10
N ALA A 242 12.03 5.59 13.87
CA ALA A 242 10.92 6.48 13.52
C ALA A 242 9.54 5.82 13.71
N ALA A 243 9.39 4.53 13.36
CA ALA A 243 8.15 3.78 13.58
C ALA A 243 7.82 3.63 15.08
N VAL A 244 8.83 3.33 15.90
CA VAL A 244 8.68 3.22 17.35
C VAL A 244 8.28 4.58 17.95
N VAL A 245 9.00 5.64 17.61
CA VAL A 245 8.74 7.01 18.09
C VAL A 245 7.35 7.48 17.66
N ALA A 246 6.96 7.23 16.40
CA ALA A 246 5.63 7.56 15.89
C ALA A 246 4.51 6.85 16.67
N CYS A 247 4.70 5.57 16.98
CA CYS A 247 3.75 4.79 17.75
C CYS A 247 3.58 5.34 19.17
N PHE A 248 4.67 5.62 19.86
CA PHE A 248 4.63 6.24 21.20
C PHE A 248 4.02 7.63 21.17
N TYR A 249 4.36 8.43 20.15
CA TYR A 249 3.77 9.76 19.97
C TYR A 249 2.25 9.67 19.75
N ALA A 250 1.78 8.82 18.83
CA ALA A 250 0.35 8.63 18.58
C ALA A 250 -0.39 8.17 19.83
N PHE A 251 0.19 7.22 20.57
CA PHE A 251 -0.36 6.77 21.85
C PHE A 251 -0.47 7.92 22.87
N PHE A 252 0.61 8.69 23.04
CA PHE A 252 0.63 9.81 23.98
C PHE A 252 -0.41 10.89 23.62
N VAL A 253 -0.51 11.21 22.32
CA VAL A 253 -1.46 12.21 21.83
C VAL A 253 -2.91 11.75 22.07
N GLU A 254 -3.27 10.52 21.72
CA GLU A 254 -4.64 10.04 21.82
C GLU A 254 -5.09 9.80 23.26
N VAL A 255 -4.20 9.33 24.14
CA VAL A 255 -4.55 9.02 25.52
C VAL A 255 -4.49 10.26 26.42
N PHE A 256 -3.47 11.11 26.28
CA PHE A 256 -3.22 12.18 27.25
C PHE A 256 -3.61 13.58 26.73
N ILE A 257 -3.46 13.86 25.45
CA ILE A 257 -3.78 15.18 24.87
C ILE A 257 -5.23 15.24 24.41
N HIS A 258 -5.63 14.33 23.49
CA HIS A 258 -6.99 14.30 22.99
C HIS A 258 -7.96 13.65 23.97
N LYS A 259 -7.49 12.66 24.72
CA LYS A 259 -8.28 11.88 25.70
C LYS A 259 -9.45 11.12 25.06
N ASP A 260 -9.32 10.81 23.79
CA ASP A 260 -10.35 10.12 23.01
C ASP A 260 -10.20 8.60 23.10
N MET A 261 -8.99 8.10 23.40
CA MET A 261 -8.71 6.69 23.64
C MET A 261 -8.59 6.41 25.14
N LYS A 262 -9.46 5.54 25.65
CA LYS A 262 -9.39 5.09 27.06
C LYS A 262 -8.33 3.99 27.23
N LEU A 263 -7.73 3.88 28.41
CA LEU A 263 -6.77 2.80 28.71
C LEU A 263 -7.32 1.40 28.46
N ARG A 264 -8.62 1.20 28.58
CA ARG A 264 -9.30 -0.06 28.24
C ARG A 264 -9.19 -0.38 26.74
N ASP A 265 -9.23 0.63 25.88
CA ASP A 265 -9.16 0.47 24.42
C ASP A 265 -7.75 0.13 23.98
N VAL A 266 -6.73 0.59 24.72
CA VAL A 266 -5.31 0.32 24.45
C VAL A 266 -5.04 -1.20 24.38
N LYS A 267 -5.56 -1.98 25.34
CA LYS A 267 -5.38 -3.45 25.31
C LYS A 267 -5.95 -4.05 24.02
N ARG A 268 -7.16 -3.62 23.60
CA ARG A 268 -7.81 -4.11 22.38
C ARG A 268 -7.00 -3.75 21.14
N VAL A 269 -6.50 -2.52 21.06
CA VAL A 269 -5.68 -2.03 19.95
C VAL A 269 -4.37 -2.82 19.86
N ILE A 270 -3.68 -3.02 20.98
CA ILE A 270 -2.43 -3.80 21.03
C ILE A 270 -2.69 -5.25 20.56
N VAL A 271 -3.72 -5.91 21.07
CA VAL A 271 -4.04 -7.30 20.68
C VAL A 271 -4.40 -7.37 19.19
N SER A 272 -5.25 -6.47 18.69
CA SER A 272 -5.60 -6.43 17.26
C SER A 272 -4.37 -6.19 16.38
N SER A 273 -3.49 -5.26 16.76
CA SER A 273 -2.26 -4.97 16.03
C SER A 273 -1.28 -6.15 16.06
N ALA A 274 -1.17 -6.82 17.20
CA ALA A 274 -0.33 -8.01 17.34
C ALA A 274 -0.82 -9.16 16.44
N VAL A 275 -2.14 -9.38 16.37
CA VAL A 275 -2.73 -10.40 15.47
C VAL A 275 -2.45 -10.04 14.00
N THR A 276 -2.70 -8.79 13.62
CA THR A 276 -2.41 -8.33 12.25
C THR A 276 -0.93 -8.51 11.90
N SER A 277 -0.03 -8.08 12.77
CA SER A 277 1.42 -8.21 12.56
C SER A 277 1.87 -9.67 12.52
N ALA A 278 1.32 -10.52 13.38
CA ALA A 278 1.61 -11.97 13.36
C ALA A 278 1.17 -12.60 12.03
N THR A 279 0.00 -12.22 11.51
CA THR A 279 -0.47 -12.67 10.19
C THR A 279 0.50 -12.28 9.09
N LEU A 280 1.00 -11.03 9.11
CA LEU A 280 1.99 -10.56 8.13
C LEU A 280 3.31 -11.34 8.23
N LEU A 281 3.80 -11.59 9.45
CA LEU A 281 5.03 -12.36 9.67
C LEU A 281 4.90 -13.79 9.14
N VAL A 282 3.75 -14.43 9.34
CA VAL A 282 3.51 -15.80 8.84
C VAL A 282 3.47 -15.82 7.30
N ILE A 283 2.93 -14.77 6.66
CA ILE A 283 2.97 -14.63 5.20
C ILE A 283 4.43 -14.50 4.71
N VAL A 284 5.23 -13.66 5.38
CA VAL A 284 6.67 -13.50 5.06
C VAL A 284 7.39 -14.84 5.18
N ALA A 285 7.14 -15.60 6.25
CA ALA A 285 7.75 -16.90 6.47
C ALA A 285 7.40 -17.90 5.36
N GLY A 286 6.12 -18.03 5.02
CA GLY A 286 5.67 -18.91 3.93
C GLY A 286 6.23 -18.54 2.57
N ALA A 287 6.23 -17.23 2.25
CA ALA A 287 6.79 -16.72 1.02
C ALA A 287 8.31 -16.93 0.92
N SER A 288 9.03 -16.83 2.05
CA SER A 288 10.48 -17.06 2.09
C SER A 288 10.85 -18.51 1.80
N VAL A 289 10.09 -19.47 2.32
CA VAL A 289 10.30 -20.91 2.02
C VAL A 289 10.07 -21.18 0.53
N PHE A 290 9.01 -20.60 -0.04
CA PHE A 290 8.76 -20.71 -1.48
C PHE A 290 9.85 -20.01 -2.31
N GLY A 291 10.29 -18.82 -1.91
CA GLY A 291 11.38 -18.07 -2.54
C GLY A 291 12.71 -18.83 -2.52
N GLU A 292 13.03 -19.53 -1.42
CA GLU A 292 14.22 -20.37 -1.32
C GLU A 292 14.17 -21.52 -2.34
N TYR A 293 13.00 -22.18 -2.48
CA TYR A 293 12.81 -23.19 -3.52
C TYR A 293 13.03 -22.63 -4.93
N LEU A 294 12.44 -21.46 -5.23
CA LEU A 294 12.61 -20.81 -6.54
C LEU A 294 14.08 -20.50 -6.83
N THR A 295 14.80 -20.04 -5.80
CA THR A 295 16.24 -19.70 -5.92
C THR A 295 17.09 -20.94 -6.10
N PHE A 296 16.83 -21.98 -5.34
CA PHE A 296 17.55 -23.25 -5.44
C PHE A 296 17.43 -23.88 -6.84
N GLU A 297 16.22 -23.88 -7.39
CA GLU A 297 15.95 -24.39 -8.75
C GLU A 297 16.33 -23.40 -9.86
N GLN A 298 16.86 -22.23 -9.50
CA GLN A 298 17.23 -21.16 -10.44
C GLN A 298 16.07 -20.72 -11.36
N ILE A 299 14.83 -20.83 -10.86
CA ILE A 299 13.62 -20.50 -11.63
C ILE A 299 13.63 -19.04 -12.09
N PRO A 300 13.99 -18.04 -11.25
CA PRO A 300 14.07 -16.65 -11.70
C PRO A 300 15.02 -16.44 -12.87
N GLY A 301 16.20 -17.09 -12.87
CA GLY A 301 17.15 -17.03 -13.97
C GLY A 301 16.60 -17.64 -15.26
N LYS A 302 15.99 -18.84 -15.18
CA LYS A 302 15.37 -19.50 -16.33
C LYS A 302 14.24 -18.67 -16.96
N ILE A 303 13.43 -18.02 -16.12
CA ILE A 303 12.38 -17.10 -16.58
C ILE A 303 13.03 -15.89 -17.25
N ALA A 304 14.09 -15.33 -16.66
CA ALA A 304 14.80 -14.20 -17.22
C ALA A 304 15.36 -14.49 -18.60
N ASP A 305 16.02 -15.63 -18.78
CA ASP A 305 16.57 -16.05 -20.07
C ASP A 305 15.47 -16.23 -21.14
N ALA A 306 14.34 -16.85 -20.75
CA ALA A 306 13.20 -17.05 -21.64
C ALA A 306 12.55 -15.71 -22.05
N VAL A 307 12.43 -14.77 -21.11
CA VAL A 307 11.85 -13.44 -21.39
C VAL A 307 12.76 -12.63 -22.29
N VAL A 308 14.06 -12.55 -21.99
CA VAL A 308 15.04 -11.77 -22.79
C VAL A 308 15.20 -12.33 -24.20
N THR A 309 15.10 -13.65 -24.38
CA THR A 309 15.10 -14.26 -25.70
C THR A 309 13.95 -13.77 -26.59
N ASN A 310 12.79 -13.48 -26.01
CA ASN A 310 11.58 -13.09 -26.73
C ASN A 310 11.32 -11.56 -26.70
N ILE A 311 11.81 -10.86 -25.68
CA ILE A 311 11.59 -9.42 -25.48
C ILE A 311 12.95 -8.75 -25.32
N SER A 312 13.37 -7.98 -26.31
CA SER A 312 14.65 -7.23 -26.27
C SER A 312 14.47 -5.76 -25.83
N ASN A 313 13.24 -5.24 -25.86
CA ASN A 313 12.96 -3.84 -25.57
C ASN A 313 12.49 -3.66 -24.10
N PRO A 314 13.21 -2.87 -23.26
CA PRO A 314 12.84 -2.62 -21.86
C PRO A 314 11.43 -2.01 -21.70
N TYR A 315 10.99 -1.19 -22.63
CA TYR A 315 9.65 -0.57 -22.56
C TYR A 315 8.52 -1.58 -22.77
N ILE A 316 8.73 -2.55 -23.67
CA ILE A 316 7.78 -3.67 -23.90
C ILE A 316 7.78 -4.58 -22.68
N PHE A 317 8.95 -4.85 -22.11
CA PHE A 317 9.07 -5.61 -20.85
C PHE A 317 8.27 -4.94 -19.72
N LEU A 318 8.49 -3.65 -19.46
CA LEU A 318 7.76 -2.91 -18.43
C LEU A 318 6.24 -2.92 -18.67
N LEU A 319 5.79 -2.83 -19.92
CA LEU A 319 4.36 -2.93 -20.25
C LEU A 319 3.81 -4.33 -19.91
N ALA A 320 4.50 -5.38 -20.30
CA ALA A 320 4.10 -6.75 -20.00
C ALA A 320 4.05 -7.00 -18.49
N VAL A 321 5.04 -6.50 -17.76
CA VAL A 321 5.08 -6.60 -16.30
C VAL A 321 3.93 -5.80 -15.65
N ASN A 322 3.63 -4.59 -16.13
CA ASN A 322 2.47 -3.82 -15.63
C ASN A 322 1.16 -4.60 -15.80
N ILE A 323 0.94 -5.22 -16.97
CA ILE A 323 -0.25 -6.04 -17.20
C ILE A 323 -0.28 -7.25 -16.26
N LEU A 324 0.85 -7.92 -16.08
CA LEU A 324 0.95 -9.07 -15.16
C LEU A 324 0.67 -8.66 -13.72
N LEU A 325 1.28 -7.58 -13.24
CA LEU A 325 1.10 -7.07 -11.88
C LEU A 325 -0.35 -6.65 -11.62
N LEU A 326 -1.03 -6.06 -12.60
CA LEU A 326 -2.45 -5.74 -12.50
C LEU A 326 -3.29 -7.00 -12.34
N ILE A 327 -3.05 -8.01 -13.18
CA ILE A 327 -3.75 -9.30 -13.10
C ILE A 327 -3.50 -9.94 -11.73
N VAL A 328 -2.25 -9.99 -11.27
CA VAL A 328 -1.93 -10.54 -9.96
C VAL A 328 -2.60 -9.75 -8.83
N GLY A 329 -2.55 -8.42 -8.88
CA GLY A 329 -3.17 -7.54 -7.87
C GLY A 329 -4.70 -7.64 -7.80
N MET A 330 -5.38 -8.11 -8.86
CA MET A 330 -6.81 -8.42 -8.82
C MET A 330 -7.15 -9.61 -7.92
N PHE A 331 -6.23 -10.57 -7.76
CA PHE A 331 -6.49 -11.86 -7.11
C PHE A 331 -5.73 -12.05 -5.80
N MET A 332 -4.59 -11.38 -5.64
CA MET A 332 -3.69 -11.55 -4.50
C MET A 332 -3.57 -10.27 -3.69
N ASP A 333 -3.27 -10.42 -2.41
CA ASP A 333 -2.90 -9.29 -1.57
C ASP A 333 -1.52 -8.72 -1.97
N ILE A 334 -1.33 -7.41 -1.75
CA ILE A 334 -0.10 -6.68 -2.14
C ILE A 334 1.14 -7.31 -1.49
N ILE A 335 1.03 -7.75 -0.25
CA ILE A 335 2.15 -8.25 0.54
C ILE A 335 2.65 -9.57 -0.04
N SER A 336 1.74 -10.54 -0.21
CA SER A 336 2.06 -11.83 -0.82
C SER A 336 2.60 -11.67 -2.25
N ALA A 337 1.93 -10.84 -3.07
CA ALA A 337 2.36 -10.57 -4.43
C ALA A 337 3.78 -9.96 -4.46
N THR A 338 4.07 -9.00 -3.59
CA THR A 338 5.41 -8.39 -3.49
C THR A 338 6.47 -9.43 -3.13
N LEU A 339 6.24 -10.24 -2.10
CA LEU A 339 7.21 -11.23 -1.63
C LEU A 339 7.49 -12.34 -2.65
N ILE A 340 6.47 -12.75 -3.43
CA ILE A 340 6.60 -13.80 -4.44
C ILE A 340 7.27 -13.29 -5.71
N LEU A 341 6.82 -12.14 -6.20
CA LEU A 341 7.21 -11.66 -7.52
C LEU A 341 8.55 -10.93 -7.52
N THR A 342 8.91 -10.26 -6.41
CA THR A 342 10.17 -9.51 -6.33
C THR A 342 11.39 -10.37 -6.66
N PRO A 343 11.61 -11.55 -6.05
CA PRO A 343 12.76 -12.40 -6.39
C PRO A 343 12.77 -12.84 -7.85
N ILE A 344 11.59 -13.00 -8.46
CA ILE A 344 11.46 -13.42 -9.88
C ILE A 344 11.87 -12.28 -10.81
N PHE A 345 11.53 -11.03 -10.45
CA PHE A 345 11.85 -9.88 -11.29
C PHE A 345 13.28 -9.39 -11.15
N LEU A 346 13.95 -9.57 -10.00
CA LEU A 346 15.29 -9.05 -9.76
C LEU A 346 16.32 -9.36 -10.87
N PRO A 347 16.46 -10.62 -11.36
CA PRO A 347 17.37 -10.92 -12.46
C PRO A 347 16.98 -10.22 -13.78
N LEU A 348 15.67 -10.09 -14.03
CA LEU A 348 15.14 -9.38 -15.19
C LEU A 348 15.46 -7.89 -15.16
N LEU A 349 15.29 -7.25 -14.00
CA LEU A 349 15.62 -5.83 -13.83
C LEU A 349 17.09 -5.56 -14.14
N ALA A 350 18.00 -6.43 -13.64
CA ALA A 350 19.42 -6.32 -13.92
C ALA A 350 19.74 -6.46 -15.41
N GLN A 351 19.08 -7.41 -16.12
CA GLN A 351 19.30 -7.64 -17.56
C GLN A 351 18.77 -6.48 -18.43
N PHE A 352 17.64 -5.87 -18.05
CA PHE A 352 17.07 -4.72 -18.76
C PHE A 352 17.63 -3.37 -18.30
N GLY A 353 18.52 -3.33 -17.33
CA GLY A 353 19.09 -2.10 -16.79
C GLY A 353 18.06 -1.20 -16.07
N ILE A 354 17.04 -1.81 -15.44
CA ILE A 354 15.99 -1.10 -14.74
C ILE A 354 16.39 -0.97 -13.27
N ASP A 355 16.29 0.26 -12.75
CA ASP A 355 16.58 0.56 -11.34
C ASP A 355 15.56 -0.15 -10.42
N THR A 356 16.07 -0.78 -9.35
CA THR A 356 15.26 -1.56 -8.40
C THR A 356 14.32 -0.68 -7.59
N LEU A 357 14.75 0.54 -7.20
CA LEU A 357 13.89 1.49 -6.47
C LEU A 357 12.73 1.99 -7.34
N HIS A 358 13.03 2.31 -8.61
CA HIS A 358 12.01 2.70 -9.58
C HIS A 358 10.97 1.59 -9.77
N PHE A 359 11.45 0.35 -9.97
CA PHE A 359 10.57 -0.80 -10.14
C PHE A 359 9.75 -1.11 -8.87
N GLY A 360 10.33 -1.00 -7.70
CA GLY A 360 9.63 -1.21 -6.43
C GLY A 360 8.44 -0.28 -6.25
N LEU A 361 8.58 0.98 -6.65
CA LEU A 361 7.46 1.91 -6.67
C LEU A 361 6.39 1.52 -7.71
N ILE A 362 6.80 1.21 -8.95
CA ILE A 362 5.85 0.77 -10.01
C ILE A 362 5.06 -0.44 -9.53
N MET A 363 5.74 -1.42 -8.95
CA MET A 363 5.11 -2.64 -8.42
C MET A 363 4.10 -2.29 -7.31
N THR A 364 4.47 -1.41 -6.39
CA THR A 364 3.58 -0.98 -5.29
C THR A 364 2.33 -0.28 -5.81
N ILE A 365 2.47 0.66 -6.75
CA ILE A 365 1.32 1.37 -7.35
C ILE A 365 0.44 0.41 -8.13
N ASN A 366 1.05 -0.45 -8.94
CA ASN A 366 0.35 -1.38 -9.80
C ASN A 366 -0.51 -2.37 -9.01
N LEU A 367 0.07 -3.01 -7.99
CA LEU A 367 -0.66 -3.90 -7.08
C LEU A 367 -1.75 -3.15 -6.30
N GLY A 368 -1.48 -1.88 -5.92
CA GLY A 368 -2.47 -1.01 -5.29
C GLY A 368 -3.65 -0.69 -6.19
N ILE A 369 -3.43 -0.45 -7.49
CA ILE A 369 -4.50 -0.32 -8.50
C ILE A 369 -5.27 -1.64 -8.61
N GLY A 370 -4.57 -2.77 -8.61
CA GLY A 370 -5.16 -4.11 -8.62
C GLY A 370 -6.19 -4.30 -7.50
N TYR A 371 -5.97 -3.73 -6.31
CA TYR A 371 -6.94 -3.76 -5.20
C TYR A 371 -8.27 -3.08 -5.49
N CYS A 372 -8.31 -2.17 -6.45
CA CYS A 372 -9.52 -1.48 -6.90
C CYS A 372 -10.04 -2.04 -8.22
N THR A 373 -9.41 -3.10 -8.77
CA THR A 373 -9.74 -3.64 -10.10
C THR A 373 -10.50 -4.96 -9.97
N PRO A 374 -11.65 -5.14 -10.66
CA PRO A 374 -12.37 -6.39 -10.66
C PRO A 374 -11.54 -7.53 -11.30
N PRO A 375 -11.76 -8.83 -10.95
CA PRO A 375 -12.98 -9.36 -10.33
C PRO A 375 -12.99 -9.38 -8.80
N LEU A 376 -11.83 -9.49 -8.13
CA LEU A 376 -11.82 -9.57 -6.67
C LEU A 376 -11.62 -8.19 -6.03
N GLY A 377 -10.49 -7.54 -6.21
CA GLY A 377 -10.20 -6.20 -5.69
C GLY A 377 -10.59 -5.96 -4.22
N VAL A 378 -9.68 -6.16 -3.28
CA VAL A 378 -9.96 -6.09 -1.83
C VAL A 378 -10.68 -4.80 -1.43
N SER A 379 -10.28 -3.66 -2.02
CA SER A 379 -10.92 -2.37 -1.75
C SER A 379 -12.37 -2.30 -2.23
N LEU A 380 -12.72 -3.04 -3.30
CA LEU A 380 -14.09 -3.10 -3.81
C LEU A 380 -15.01 -3.78 -2.78
N TYR A 381 -14.57 -4.90 -2.19
CA TYR A 381 -15.34 -5.61 -1.17
C TYR A 381 -15.52 -4.78 0.10
N ILE A 382 -14.45 -4.13 0.57
CA ILE A 382 -14.55 -3.28 1.76
C ILE A 382 -15.54 -2.14 1.50
N SER A 383 -15.45 -1.46 0.37
CA SER A 383 -16.36 -0.37 0.04
C SER A 383 -17.77 -0.85 -0.16
N SER A 384 -17.99 -2.01 -0.80
CA SER A 384 -19.30 -2.66 -0.95
C SER A 384 -19.95 -2.87 0.43
N THR A 385 -19.19 -3.36 1.40
CA THR A 385 -19.68 -3.55 2.78
C THR A 385 -19.97 -2.21 3.49
N VAL A 386 -19.13 -1.19 3.28
CA VAL A 386 -19.31 0.14 3.91
C VAL A 386 -20.57 0.83 3.44
N VAL A 387 -20.91 0.69 2.15
CA VAL A 387 -22.08 1.38 1.55
C VAL A 387 -23.32 0.50 1.43
N ASP A 388 -23.23 -0.76 1.82
CA ASP A 388 -24.30 -1.76 1.66
C ASP A 388 -24.83 -1.81 0.20
N ARG A 389 -23.90 -1.87 -0.77
CA ARG A 389 -24.16 -1.95 -2.19
C ARG A 389 -23.46 -3.14 -2.81
N ASP A 390 -24.05 -3.67 -3.89
CA ASP A 390 -23.45 -4.75 -4.67
C ASP A 390 -22.06 -4.36 -5.21
N ILE A 391 -21.15 -5.33 -5.25
CA ILE A 391 -19.80 -5.16 -5.75
C ILE A 391 -19.76 -4.64 -7.21
N LEU A 392 -20.78 -5.01 -8.02
CA LEU A 392 -20.88 -4.54 -9.39
C LEU A 392 -21.16 -3.02 -9.46
N PHE A 393 -21.92 -2.48 -8.51
CA PHE A 393 -22.12 -1.03 -8.37
C PHE A 393 -20.79 -0.33 -8.05
N VAL A 394 -20.03 -0.84 -7.07
CA VAL A 394 -18.73 -0.28 -6.69
C VAL A 394 -17.74 -0.38 -7.86
N THR A 395 -17.71 -1.52 -8.56
CA THR A 395 -16.90 -1.73 -9.76
C THR A 395 -17.14 -0.66 -10.82
N ARG A 396 -18.41 -0.37 -11.12
CA ARG A 396 -18.73 0.71 -12.09
C ARG A 396 -18.36 2.09 -11.59
N ALA A 397 -18.47 2.31 -10.29
CA ALA A 397 -18.12 3.57 -9.64
C ALA A 397 -16.62 3.90 -9.74
N VAL A 398 -15.74 2.90 -9.64
CA VAL A 398 -14.28 3.11 -9.64
C VAL A 398 -13.68 3.32 -11.03
N LEU A 399 -14.32 2.88 -12.11
CA LEU A 399 -13.74 2.89 -13.46
C LEU A 399 -13.13 4.24 -13.91
N PRO A 400 -13.78 5.41 -13.75
CA PRO A 400 -13.19 6.68 -14.19
C PRO A 400 -11.97 7.06 -13.38
N PHE A 401 -11.91 6.69 -12.10
CA PHE A 401 -10.78 6.97 -11.22
C PHE A 401 -9.61 6.01 -11.49
N LEU A 402 -9.90 4.74 -11.78
CA LEU A 402 -8.89 3.77 -12.23
C LEU A 402 -8.23 4.24 -13.53
N ALA A 403 -8.99 4.77 -14.49
CA ALA A 403 -8.41 5.30 -15.73
C ALA A 403 -7.37 6.39 -15.47
N ILE A 404 -7.61 7.28 -14.48
CA ILE A 404 -6.65 8.31 -14.08
C ILE A 404 -5.41 7.67 -13.46
N GLN A 405 -5.59 6.70 -12.57
CA GLN A 405 -4.48 6.01 -11.91
C GLN A 405 -3.64 5.22 -12.92
N PHE A 406 -4.27 4.60 -13.94
CA PHE A 406 -3.55 3.94 -15.03
C PHE A 406 -2.70 4.91 -15.85
N VAL A 407 -3.24 6.08 -16.18
CA VAL A 407 -2.47 7.11 -16.89
C VAL A 407 -1.25 7.55 -16.06
N ILE A 408 -1.44 7.77 -14.76
CA ILE A 408 -0.34 8.13 -13.86
C ILE A 408 0.67 6.98 -13.77
N LEU A 409 0.22 5.72 -13.64
CA LEU A 409 1.10 4.55 -13.63
C LEU A 409 1.96 4.48 -14.90
N LEU A 410 1.38 4.69 -16.08
CA LEU A 410 2.13 4.69 -17.34
C LEU A 410 3.16 5.82 -17.39
N ILE A 411 2.79 7.03 -16.95
CA ILE A 411 3.75 8.16 -16.86
C ILE A 411 4.92 7.77 -15.95
N LEU A 412 4.66 7.22 -14.77
CA LEU A 412 5.68 6.84 -13.81
C LEU A 412 6.53 5.66 -14.30
N THR A 413 5.93 4.72 -15.04
CA THR A 413 6.63 3.57 -15.62
C THR A 413 7.67 4.00 -16.65
N TYR A 414 7.32 4.95 -17.53
CA TYR A 414 8.18 5.35 -18.64
C TYR A 414 9.03 6.59 -18.36
N TRP A 415 8.79 7.28 -17.26
CA TRP A 415 9.55 8.45 -16.84
C TRP A 415 10.25 8.20 -15.50
N ALA A 416 11.28 7.35 -15.53
CA ALA A 416 12.03 6.95 -14.34
C ALA A 416 12.65 8.15 -13.60
N ASP A 417 13.13 9.17 -14.32
CA ASP A 417 13.75 10.36 -13.70
C ASP A 417 12.78 11.14 -12.81
N LEU A 418 11.47 11.12 -13.12
CA LEU A 418 10.45 11.75 -12.29
C LEU A 418 10.32 11.05 -10.93
N VAL A 419 10.38 9.72 -10.93
CA VAL A 419 10.32 8.89 -9.72
C VAL A 419 11.61 9.01 -8.91
N MET A 420 12.75 8.94 -9.60
CA MET A 420 14.08 8.95 -8.99
C MET A 420 14.59 10.36 -8.65
N PHE A 421 13.80 11.40 -8.91
CA PHE A 421 14.22 12.79 -8.65
C PHE A 421 14.58 13.03 -7.18
N LEU A 422 13.70 12.66 -6.25
CA LEU A 422 13.95 12.86 -4.82
C LEU A 422 15.05 11.95 -4.28
N PRO A 423 15.11 10.64 -4.57
CA PRO A 423 16.24 9.79 -4.19
C PRO A 423 17.59 10.35 -4.65
N ARG A 424 17.70 10.77 -5.91
CA ARG A 424 18.94 11.35 -6.45
C ARG A 424 19.28 12.72 -5.83
N LEU A 425 18.29 13.51 -5.45
CA LEU A 425 18.52 14.80 -4.79
C LEU A 425 19.10 14.65 -3.38
N VAL A 426 18.71 13.59 -2.68
CA VAL A 426 19.08 13.36 -1.26
C VAL A 426 20.35 12.52 -1.15
N TYR A 427 20.50 11.52 -2.02
CA TYR A 427 21.60 10.54 -1.92
C TYR A 427 22.64 10.65 -3.06
N GLY A 428 22.42 11.50 -4.05
CA GLY A 428 23.35 11.76 -5.17
C GLY A 428 22.99 10.93 -6.37
#